data_88261518f6b9775fe1033beb410d344f
#
_entry.id   88261518f6b9775fe1033beb410d344f
#
_cell.length_a   1.000
_cell.length_b   1.000
_cell.length_c   1.000
_cell.angle_alpha   90.00
_cell.angle_beta   90.00
_cell.angle_gamma   90.00
#
_symmetry.space_group_name_H-M   'P 1'
#
loop_
_entity.id
_entity.type
_entity.pdbx_description
1 polymer ?
#
loop_
_entity_poly.entity_id
_entity_poly.type
_entity_poly.pdbx_seq_one_letter_code
_entity_poly.pdbx_strand_id
1 'polypeptide(L)'
;MNNAKTIASLSVKFDKKRFYKQHIAVAMENNLFECAFELNLGLLELKISKKEKEEAICELKDIVRKVPQDQLARCLYRLAVCLARQDKLDEAQKLLKEALEALDCDDEHLREKIENELYEIELKKHPFRGIFNKSNEDDLSLEF
;
A
#
# COMPACT_ATOMS: atom_id res chain seq x y z
N MET A 1 18.16 -37.10 -16.92
CA MET A 1 17.13 -37.18 -15.85
C MET A 1 17.54 -36.43 -14.60
N ASN A 2 18.77 -36.61 -14.08
CA ASN A 2 19.20 -35.94 -12.86
C ASN A 2 19.25 -34.43 -12.98
N ASN A 3 19.60 -33.90 -14.15
CA ASN A 3 19.72 -32.46 -14.38
C ASN A 3 18.35 -31.76 -14.27
N ALA A 4 17.31 -32.38 -14.84
CA ALA A 4 15.94 -31.83 -14.78
C ALA A 4 15.43 -31.77 -13.34
N LYS A 5 15.66 -32.81 -12.55
CA LYS A 5 15.26 -32.85 -11.13
C LYS A 5 16.05 -31.83 -10.30
N THR A 6 17.34 -31.65 -10.61
CA THR A 6 18.19 -30.69 -9.93
C THR A 6 17.73 -29.26 -10.22
N ILE A 7 17.41 -28.95 -11.46
CA ILE A 7 16.91 -27.63 -11.88
C ILE A 7 15.56 -27.36 -11.21
N ALA A 8 14.65 -28.32 -11.22
CA ALA A 8 13.34 -28.18 -10.57
C ALA A 8 13.49 -27.97 -9.06
N SER A 9 14.42 -28.73 -8.42
CA SER A 9 14.69 -28.59 -6.99
C SER A 9 15.27 -27.20 -6.67
N LEU A 10 16.15 -26.68 -7.51
CA LEU A 10 16.70 -25.33 -7.36
C LEU A 10 15.61 -24.27 -7.52
N SER A 11 14.70 -24.45 -8.48
CA SER A 11 13.56 -23.54 -8.69
C SER A 11 12.64 -23.52 -7.47
N VAL A 12 12.36 -24.69 -6.87
CA VAL A 12 11.54 -24.81 -5.67
C VAL A 12 12.20 -24.14 -4.48
N LYS A 13 13.54 -24.17 -4.43
CA LYS A 13 14.31 -23.56 -3.35
C LYS A 13 14.61 -22.08 -3.59
N PHE A 14 14.10 -21.52 -4.69
CA PHE A 14 14.30 -20.10 -4.98
C PHE A 14 13.70 -19.25 -3.87
N ASP A 15 14.53 -18.45 -3.25
CA ASP A 15 14.12 -17.58 -2.15
C ASP A 15 13.68 -16.22 -2.68
N LYS A 16 12.38 -16.08 -2.84
CA LYS A 16 11.77 -14.84 -3.33
C LYS A 16 12.08 -13.66 -2.43
N LYS A 17 12.07 -13.88 -1.13
CA LYS A 17 12.38 -12.83 -0.15
C LYS A 17 13.79 -12.27 -0.38
N ARG A 18 14.76 -13.15 -0.53
CA ARG A 18 16.14 -12.76 -0.79
C ARG A 18 16.28 -12.03 -2.11
N PHE A 19 15.58 -12.52 -3.13
CA PHE A 19 15.54 -11.88 -4.45
C PHE A 19 15.02 -10.44 -4.35
N TYR A 20 13.88 -10.24 -3.70
CA TYR A 20 13.31 -8.92 -3.51
C TYR A 20 14.26 -7.99 -2.74
N LYS A 21 14.85 -8.47 -1.65
CA LYS A 21 15.77 -7.67 -0.84
C LYS A 21 17.00 -7.23 -1.63
N GLN A 22 17.57 -8.12 -2.45
CA GLN A 22 18.72 -7.80 -3.29
C GLN A 22 18.36 -6.73 -4.34
N HIS A 23 17.22 -6.87 -4.99
CA HIS A 23 16.78 -5.91 -6.00
C HIS A 23 16.40 -4.57 -5.38
N ILE A 24 15.82 -4.55 -4.20
CA ILE A 24 15.55 -3.32 -3.47
C ILE A 24 16.85 -2.58 -3.19
N ALA A 25 17.88 -3.29 -2.71
CA ALA A 25 19.18 -2.67 -2.44
C ALA A 25 19.78 -2.05 -3.69
N VAL A 26 19.75 -2.76 -4.81
CA VAL A 26 20.27 -2.25 -6.10
C VAL A 26 19.46 -1.03 -6.55
N ALA A 27 18.14 -1.08 -6.45
CA ALA A 27 17.29 0.04 -6.82
C ALA A 27 17.60 1.29 -5.98
N MET A 28 17.80 1.10 -4.68
CA MET A 28 18.14 2.20 -3.76
C MET A 28 19.51 2.81 -4.10
N GLU A 29 20.51 1.96 -4.40
CA GLU A 29 21.84 2.43 -4.78
C GLU A 29 21.81 3.27 -6.05
N ASN A 30 20.88 2.98 -6.96
CA ASN A 30 20.76 3.68 -8.24
C ASN A 30 19.66 4.76 -8.22
N ASN A 31 19.15 5.10 -7.04
CA ASN A 31 18.11 6.11 -6.86
C ASN A 31 16.83 5.84 -7.65
N LEU A 32 16.54 4.55 -7.89
CA LEU A 32 15.32 4.10 -8.54
C LEU A 32 14.24 3.88 -7.48
N PHE A 33 13.75 4.97 -6.90
CA PHE A 33 12.87 4.91 -5.73
C PHE A 33 11.50 4.31 -6.04
N GLU A 34 10.97 4.54 -7.24
CA GLU A 34 9.72 3.91 -7.64
C GLU A 34 9.86 2.39 -7.74
N CYS A 35 10.97 1.90 -8.31
CA CYS A 35 11.27 0.48 -8.36
C CYS A 35 11.41 -0.11 -6.96
N ALA A 36 12.16 0.57 -6.09
CA ALA A 36 12.34 0.13 -4.71
C ALA A 36 10.99 0.06 -3.98
N PHE A 37 10.11 1.03 -4.22
CA PHE A 37 8.78 1.05 -3.65
C PHE A 37 7.95 -0.16 -4.11
N GLU A 38 7.90 -0.41 -5.41
CA GLU A 38 7.18 -1.55 -5.97
C GLU A 38 7.70 -2.89 -5.44
N LEU A 39 9.02 -3.03 -5.35
CA LEU A 39 9.64 -4.25 -4.84
C LEU A 39 9.31 -4.48 -3.36
N ASN A 40 9.29 -3.42 -2.55
CA ASN A 40 8.90 -3.53 -1.15
C ASN A 40 7.43 -3.91 -0.99
N LEU A 41 6.56 -3.39 -1.83
CA LEU A 41 5.15 -3.80 -1.84
C LEU A 41 5.03 -5.29 -2.17
N GLY A 42 5.79 -5.77 -3.16
CA GLY A 42 5.84 -7.19 -3.50
C GLY A 42 6.34 -8.04 -2.35
N LEU A 43 7.35 -7.56 -1.62
CA LEU A 43 7.89 -8.25 -0.46
C LEU A 43 6.82 -8.45 0.63
N LEU A 44 5.95 -7.45 0.84
CA LEU A 44 4.86 -7.54 1.82
C LEU A 44 3.82 -8.60 1.47
N GLU A 45 3.70 -8.98 0.21
CA GLU A 45 2.77 -10.03 -0.23
C GLU A 45 3.30 -11.43 0.02
N LEU A 46 4.57 -11.57 0.35
CA LEU A 46 5.16 -12.86 0.66
C LEU A 46 4.84 -13.28 2.09
N LYS A 47 5.02 -14.58 2.37
CA LYS A 47 4.90 -15.11 3.73
C LYS A 47 6.16 -14.76 4.51
N ILE A 48 6.11 -13.65 5.18
CA ILE A 48 7.23 -13.16 6.01
C ILE A 48 6.72 -12.95 7.44
N SER A 49 7.65 -12.86 8.38
CA SER A 49 7.32 -12.64 9.78
C SER A 49 6.73 -11.25 10.00
N LYS A 50 6.03 -11.06 11.12
CA LYS A 50 5.50 -9.76 11.51
C LYS A 50 6.60 -8.71 11.59
N LYS A 51 7.75 -9.08 12.15
CA LYS A 51 8.91 -8.19 12.24
C LYS A 51 9.40 -7.74 10.87
N GLU A 52 9.48 -8.68 9.92
CA GLU A 52 9.91 -8.37 8.56
C GLU A 52 8.90 -7.47 7.84
N LYS A 53 7.61 -7.67 8.08
CA LYS A 53 6.56 -6.78 7.55
C LYS A 53 6.72 -5.36 8.08
N GLU A 54 6.97 -5.22 9.36
CA GLU A 54 7.18 -3.91 9.99
C GLU A 54 8.42 -3.21 9.43
N GLU A 55 9.50 -3.97 9.21
CA GLU A 55 10.72 -3.44 8.59
C GLU A 55 10.46 -2.97 7.17
N ALA A 56 9.72 -3.75 6.37
CA ALA A 56 9.37 -3.37 5.00
C ALA A 56 8.49 -2.12 4.96
N ILE A 57 7.56 -1.99 5.89
CA ILE A 57 6.71 -0.82 6.02
C ILE A 57 7.53 0.41 6.37
N CYS A 58 8.49 0.28 7.29
CA CYS A 58 9.39 1.37 7.64
C CYS A 58 10.18 1.84 6.42
N GLU A 59 10.69 0.90 5.63
CA GLU A 59 11.39 1.24 4.39
C GLU A 59 10.47 1.94 3.39
N LEU A 60 9.24 1.46 3.25
CA LEU A 60 8.26 2.09 2.35
C LEU A 60 7.96 3.53 2.76
N LYS A 61 7.86 3.79 4.05
CA LYS A 61 7.65 5.15 4.57
C LYS A 61 8.82 6.08 4.22
N ASP A 62 10.04 5.57 4.24
CA ASP A 62 11.22 6.32 3.87
C ASP A 62 11.29 6.53 2.35
N ILE A 63 11.05 5.48 1.59
CA ILE A 63 11.12 5.51 0.12
C ILE A 63 10.07 6.46 -0.46
N VAL A 64 8.87 6.46 0.10
CA VAL A 64 7.77 7.30 -0.41
C VAL A 64 8.14 8.80 -0.38
N ARG A 65 9.02 9.20 0.54
CA ARG A 65 9.48 10.59 0.61
C ARG A 65 10.52 10.95 -0.45
N LYS A 66 11.01 9.94 -1.16
CA LYS A 66 12.06 10.10 -2.18
C LYS A 66 11.55 9.90 -3.60
N VAL A 67 10.30 9.49 -3.78
CA VAL A 67 9.72 9.31 -5.11
C VAL A 67 9.47 10.67 -5.76
N PRO A 68 9.44 10.75 -7.11
CA PRO A 68 9.12 11.99 -7.79
C PRO A 68 7.74 12.53 -7.41
N GLN A 69 7.59 13.85 -7.43
CA GLN A 69 6.36 14.54 -7.01
C GLN A 69 5.11 14.04 -7.76
N ASP A 70 5.25 13.74 -9.03
CA ASP A 70 4.15 13.26 -9.87
C ASP A 70 3.71 11.84 -9.50
N GLN A 71 4.52 11.08 -8.76
CA GLN A 71 4.20 9.74 -8.28
C GLN A 71 3.82 9.69 -6.80
N LEU A 72 3.99 10.79 -6.08
CA LEU A 72 3.83 10.82 -4.63
C LEU A 72 2.42 10.41 -4.18
N ALA A 73 1.40 10.99 -4.77
CA ALA A 73 0.02 10.69 -4.38
C ALA A 73 -0.31 9.21 -4.56
N ARG A 74 0.09 8.62 -5.68
CA ARG A 74 -0.15 7.20 -5.95
C ARG A 74 0.59 6.30 -4.98
N CYS A 75 1.85 6.63 -4.69
CA CYS A 75 2.65 5.86 -3.73
C CYS A 75 2.08 5.95 -2.32
N LEU A 76 1.67 7.14 -1.89
CA LEU A 76 1.02 7.33 -0.60
C LEU A 76 -0.28 6.51 -0.50
N TYR A 77 -1.09 6.53 -1.55
CA TYR A 77 -2.30 5.72 -1.60
C TYR A 77 -2.00 4.23 -1.44
N ARG A 78 -1.04 3.71 -2.20
CA ARG A 78 -0.69 2.28 -2.15
C ARG A 78 -0.13 1.88 -0.80
N LEU A 79 0.69 2.72 -0.20
CA LEU A 79 1.20 2.47 1.15
C LEU A 79 0.06 2.47 2.18
N ALA A 80 -0.86 3.41 2.06
CA ALA A 80 -2.01 3.49 2.95
C ALA A 80 -2.89 2.25 2.87
N VAL A 81 -3.12 1.71 1.67
CA VAL A 81 -3.88 0.47 1.50
C VAL A 81 -3.19 -0.69 2.21
N CYS A 82 -1.87 -0.78 2.11
CA CYS A 82 -1.10 -1.82 2.81
C CYS A 82 -1.22 -1.68 4.33
N LEU A 83 -1.16 -0.46 4.85
CA LEU A 83 -1.31 -0.20 6.27
C LEU A 83 -2.72 -0.55 6.76
N ALA A 84 -3.74 -0.22 5.98
CA ALA A 84 -5.12 -0.53 6.31
C ALA A 84 -5.35 -2.04 6.39
N ARG A 85 -4.73 -2.82 5.49
CA ARG A 85 -4.79 -4.28 5.52
C ARG A 85 -4.16 -4.87 6.77
N GLN A 86 -3.22 -4.16 7.38
CA GLN A 86 -2.57 -4.55 8.62
C GLN A 86 -3.22 -3.92 9.84
N ASP A 87 -4.41 -3.40 9.68
CA ASP A 87 -5.22 -2.79 10.73
C ASP A 87 -4.59 -1.53 11.35
N LYS A 88 -3.66 -0.90 10.64
CA LYS A 88 -3.06 0.38 11.05
C LYS A 88 -3.86 1.53 10.44
N LEU A 89 -5.10 1.65 10.92
CA LEU A 89 -6.10 2.52 10.29
C LEU A 89 -5.80 4.01 10.43
N ASP A 90 -5.28 4.44 11.58
CA ASP A 90 -4.96 5.86 11.81
C ASP A 90 -3.83 6.34 10.90
N GLU A 91 -2.77 5.53 10.77
CA GLU A 91 -1.67 5.86 9.89
C GLU A 91 -2.11 5.87 8.42
N ALA A 92 -2.92 4.88 8.03
CA ALA A 92 -3.45 4.81 6.67
C ALA A 92 -4.31 6.03 6.35
N GLN A 93 -5.17 6.43 7.26
CA GLN A 93 -6.03 7.61 7.10
C GLN A 93 -5.21 8.88 6.91
N LYS A 94 -4.16 9.04 7.70
CA LYS A 94 -3.26 10.19 7.61
C LYS A 94 -2.57 10.27 6.24
N LEU A 95 -2.07 9.12 5.75
CA LEU A 95 -1.41 9.07 4.45
C LEU A 95 -2.38 9.33 3.29
N LEU A 96 -3.63 8.87 3.41
CA LEU A 96 -4.64 9.14 2.38
C LEU A 96 -4.99 10.62 2.29
N LYS A 97 -5.08 11.29 3.43
CA LYS A 97 -5.31 12.74 3.46
C LYS A 97 -4.14 13.47 2.82
N GLU A 98 -2.92 13.04 3.12
CA GLU A 98 -1.73 13.60 2.50
C GLU A 98 -1.71 13.34 0.98
N ALA A 99 -2.16 12.16 0.56
CA ALA A 99 -2.27 11.83 -0.86
C ALA A 99 -3.24 12.77 -1.59
N LEU A 100 -4.37 13.11 -0.97
CA LEU A 100 -5.31 14.07 -1.54
C LEU A 100 -4.68 15.44 -1.72
N GLU A 101 -3.85 15.88 -0.77
CA GLU A 101 -3.14 17.16 -0.85
C GLU A 101 -2.08 17.16 -1.95
N ALA A 102 -1.43 16.02 -2.18
CA ALA A 102 -0.39 15.87 -3.19
C ALA A 102 -0.95 15.61 -4.59
N LEU A 103 -2.23 15.31 -4.67
CA LEU A 103 -2.89 14.89 -5.91
C LEU A 103 -3.00 16.04 -6.90
N ASP A 104 -2.70 15.74 -8.16
CA ASP A 104 -2.92 16.66 -9.26
C ASP A 104 -4.44 16.81 -9.49
N CYS A 105 -4.89 18.03 -9.77
CA CYS A 105 -6.31 18.36 -9.93
C CYS A 105 -7.00 17.52 -11.01
N ASP A 106 -6.26 17.08 -12.00
CA ASP A 106 -6.80 16.37 -13.16
C ASP A 106 -6.96 14.85 -12.94
N ASP A 107 -6.44 14.31 -11.83
CA ASP A 107 -6.49 12.87 -11.57
C ASP A 107 -7.69 12.50 -10.69
N GLU A 108 -8.87 12.56 -11.28
CA GLU A 108 -10.12 12.23 -10.59
C GLU A 108 -10.23 10.74 -10.26
N HIS A 109 -9.66 9.88 -11.09
CA HIS A 109 -9.69 8.43 -10.87
C HIS A 109 -8.96 8.05 -9.58
N LEU A 110 -7.78 8.60 -9.37
CA LEU A 110 -7.02 8.37 -8.15
C LEU A 110 -7.71 9.03 -6.94
N ARG A 111 -8.27 10.22 -7.12
CA ARG A 111 -9.05 10.91 -6.08
C ARG A 111 -10.20 10.03 -5.58
N GLU A 112 -10.94 9.44 -6.49
CA GLU A 112 -12.07 8.57 -6.16
C GLU A 112 -11.60 7.34 -5.37
N LYS A 113 -10.50 6.73 -5.79
CA LYS A 113 -9.92 5.59 -5.06
C LYS A 113 -9.52 5.96 -3.65
N ILE A 114 -8.89 7.12 -3.48
CA ILE A 114 -8.46 7.61 -2.17
C ILE A 114 -9.67 7.86 -1.28
N GLU A 115 -10.68 8.53 -1.80
CA GLU A 115 -11.90 8.84 -1.06
C GLU A 115 -12.64 7.57 -0.65
N ASN A 116 -12.70 6.57 -1.54
CA ASN A 116 -13.31 5.28 -1.23
C ASN A 116 -12.56 4.57 -0.11
N GLU A 117 -11.23 4.59 -0.13
CA GLU A 117 -10.42 4.00 0.94
C GLU A 117 -10.64 4.71 2.28
N LEU A 118 -10.71 6.04 2.26
CA LEU A 118 -11.01 6.82 3.47
C LEU A 118 -12.38 6.43 4.05
N TYR A 119 -13.36 6.26 3.18
CA TYR A 119 -14.69 5.83 3.59
C TYR A 119 -14.65 4.43 4.21
N GLU A 120 -13.96 3.48 3.58
CA GLU A 120 -13.82 2.13 4.10
C GLU A 120 -13.13 2.10 5.46
N ILE A 121 -12.10 2.93 5.64
CA ILE A 121 -11.39 3.04 6.93
C ILE A 121 -12.33 3.61 8.00
N GLU A 122 -13.11 4.61 7.66
CA GLU A 122 -14.06 5.20 8.60
C GLU A 122 -15.10 4.18 9.04
N LEU A 123 -15.59 3.35 8.13
CA LEU A 123 -16.51 2.26 8.46
C LEU A 123 -15.88 1.24 9.41
N LYS A 124 -14.62 0.89 9.19
CA LYS A 124 -13.90 -0.06 10.05
C LYS A 124 -13.67 0.50 11.45
N LYS A 125 -13.36 1.80 11.53
CA LYS A 125 -13.13 2.46 12.81
C LYS A 125 -14.43 2.68 13.61
N HIS A 126 -15.52 2.94 12.90
CA HIS A 126 -16.81 3.27 13.50
C HIS A 126 -17.94 2.55 12.77
N PRO A 127 -18.07 1.22 12.94
CA PRO A 127 -19.08 0.46 12.20
C PRO A 127 -20.51 0.94 12.40
N PHE A 128 -20.86 1.26 13.66
CA PHE A 128 -22.21 1.74 13.97
C PHE A 128 -22.45 3.14 13.43
N ARG A 129 -21.45 4.01 13.49
CA ARG A 129 -21.54 5.38 12.98
C ARG A 129 -21.74 5.37 11.47
N GLY A 130 -21.05 4.48 10.77
CA GLY A 130 -21.22 4.31 9.33
C GLY A 130 -22.64 3.92 8.97
N ILE A 131 -23.26 3.00 9.71
CA ILE A 131 -24.63 2.56 9.52
C ILE A 131 -25.59 3.72 9.79
N PHE A 132 -25.43 4.44 10.89
CA PHE A 132 -26.26 5.59 11.23
C PHE A 132 -26.15 6.72 10.21
N ASN A 133 -24.95 7.05 9.78
CA ASN A 133 -24.73 8.08 8.78
C ASN A 133 -25.42 7.75 7.47
N LYS A 134 -25.35 6.49 7.05
CA LYS A 134 -26.02 6.04 5.83
C LYS A 134 -27.53 6.11 5.97
N SER A 135 -28.08 5.71 7.11
CA SER A 135 -29.50 5.81 7.40
C SER A 135 -29.96 7.25 7.41
N ASN A 136 -29.18 8.14 8.03
CA ASN A 136 -29.50 9.57 8.10
C ASN A 136 -29.47 10.22 6.72
N GLU A 137 -28.55 9.84 5.87
CA GLU A 137 -28.48 10.33 4.50
C GLU A 137 -29.71 9.89 3.71
N ASP A 138 -30.12 8.63 3.87
CA ASP A 138 -31.32 8.09 3.23
C ASP A 138 -32.57 8.83 3.74
N ASP A 139 -32.67 9.05 5.04
CA ASP A 139 -33.77 9.79 5.66
C ASP A 139 -33.83 11.23 5.15
N LEU A 140 -32.68 11.89 5.07
CA LEU A 140 -32.60 13.26 4.55
C LEU A 140 -32.99 13.33 3.07
N SER A 141 -32.64 12.34 2.29
CA SER A 141 -33.00 12.29 0.87
C SER A 141 -34.49 12.05 0.66
N LEU A 142 -35.14 11.38 1.61
CA LEU A 142 -36.60 11.17 1.58
C LEU A 142 -37.43 12.40 1.95
N GLU A 143 -36.85 13.29 2.73
CA GLU A 143 -37.52 14.54 3.14
C GLU A 143 -37.49 15.61 2.06
N PHE A 144 -36.65 15.48 1.08
CA PHE A 144 -36.51 16.39 -0.05
C PHE A 144 -37.11 15.83 -1.34
#